data_cfea4cec44a726cc5d190cbe4366f6bb
#
_entry.id   cfea4cec44a726cc5d190cbe4366f6bb
#
_cell.length_a   1.000
_cell.length_b   1.000
_cell.length_c   1.000
_cell.angle_alpha   90.00
_cell.angle_beta   90.00
_cell.angle_gamma   90.00
#
_symmetry.space_group_name_H-M   'P 1'
#
loop_
_entity.id
_entity.type
_entity.pdbx_description
1 polymer ?
#
loop_
_entity_poly.entity_id
_entity_poly.type
_entity_poly.pdbx_seq_one_letter_code
_entity_poly.pdbx_strand_id
1 'polypeptide(L)'
;MADLGLSQEALEVYQELEQDQSRWGTLEALEAAMDAVAADPGHRTNRQRRFQDPPCFAVPVSTPDGDWIVLWREVTDNREFDDLSAGDVFVLYLGPLPG
;
A
#
# COMPACT_ATOMS: atom_id res chain seq x y z
N MET A 1 2.58 -10.94 11.88
CA MET A 1 2.84 -10.11 10.69
C MET A 1 1.97 -10.59 9.53
N ALA A 2 1.23 -9.69 8.91
CA ALA A 2 0.38 -10.05 7.78
C ALA A 2 1.21 -10.12 6.49
N ASP A 3 0.80 -10.98 5.56
CA ASP A 3 1.35 -10.97 4.21
C ASP A 3 0.77 -9.78 3.44
N LEU A 4 1.48 -9.34 2.42
CA LEU A 4 1.11 -8.17 1.65
C LEU A 4 1.05 -8.51 0.16
N GLY A 5 -0.07 -8.20 -0.47
CA GLY A 5 -0.25 -8.34 -1.91
C GLY A 5 -0.48 -6.98 -2.55
N LEU A 6 -0.19 -6.88 -3.83
CA LEU A 6 -0.37 -5.67 -4.62
C LEU A 6 -1.37 -5.93 -5.75
N SER A 7 -2.24 -4.96 -6.01
CA SER A 7 -3.06 -4.98 -7.21
C SER A 7 -2.15 -4.86 -8.44
N GLN A 8 -2.67 -5.19 -9.62
CA GLN A 8 -1.88 -5.05 -10.84
C GLN A 8 -1.40 -3.61 -11.05
N GLU A 9 -2.26 -2.63 -10.80
CA GLU A 9 -1.90 -1.21 -10.91
C GLU A 9 -0.80 -0.84 -9.93
N ALA A 10 -0.91 -1.27 -8.67
CA ALA A 10 0.11 -1.01 -7.66
C ALA A 10 1.43 -1.70 -8.01
N LEU A 11 1.37 -2.92 -8.51
CA LEU A 11 2.55 -3.67 -8.91
C LEU A 11 3.28 -3.00 -10.08
N GLU A 12 2.55 -2.49 -11.05
CA GLU A 12 3.14 -1.78 -12.18
C GLU A 12 3.91 -0.53 -11.72
N VAL A 13 3.32 0.24 -10.81
CA VAL A 13 3.98 1.42 -10.22
C VAL A 13 5.23 1.00 -9.46
N TYR A 14 5.14 -0.05 -8.66
CA TYR A 14 6.26 -0.57 -7.90
C TYR A 14 7.41 -0.98 -8.82
N GLN A 15 7.11 -1.70 -9.89
CA GLN A 15 8.11 -2.15 -10.87
C GLN A 15 8.76 -0.99 -11.62
N GLU A 16 8.00 0.05 -11.96
CA GLU A 16 8.56 1.25 -12.58
C GLU A 16 9.56 1.95 -11.65
N LEU A 17 9.23 2.04 -10.36
CA LEU A 17 10.14 2.64 -9.39
C LEU A 17 11.41 1.80 -9.20
N GLU A 18 11.31 0.48 -9.24
CA GLU A 18 12.46 -0.40 -9.14
C GLU A 18 13.45 -0.20 -10.28
N GLN A 19 12.96 0.13 -11.46
CA GLN A 19 13.77 0.31 -12.65
C GLN A 19 14.37 1.71 -12.77
N ASP A 20 13.96 2.65 -11.95
CA ASP A 20 14.40 4.05 -12.00
C ASP A 20 15.19 4.41 -10.73
N GLN A 21 16.52 4.35 -10.82
CA GLN A 21 17.41 4.61 -9.69
C GLN A 21 17.22 6.03 -9.10
N SER A 22 16.82 6.99 -9.92
CA SER A 22 16.59 8.36 -9.45
C SER A 22 15.39 8.46 -8.51
N ARG A 23 14.54 7.44 -8.48
CA ARG A 23 13.32 7.39 -7.67
C ARG A 23 13.38 6.35 -6.55
N TRP A 24 14.54 5.79 -6.27
CA TRP A 24 14.68 4.78 -5.21
C TRP A 24 14.35 5.32 -3.82
N GLY A 25 14.56 6.61 -3.57
CA GLY A 25 14.13 7.23 -2.31
C GLY A 25 12.61 7.17 -2.12
N THR A 26 11.86 7.37 -3.20
CA THR A 26 10.41 7.23 -3.20
C THR A 26 10.02 5.76 -2.98
N LEU A 27 10.69 4.84 -3.66
CA LEU A 27 10.46 3.40 -3.48
C LEU A 27 10.69 2.97 -2.02
N GLU A 28 11.79 3.40 -1.41
CA GLU A 28 12.08 3.08 -0.01
C GLU A 28 11.01 3.61 0.94
N ALA A 29 10.53 4.85 0.71
CA ALA A 29 9.48 5.43 1.53
C ALA A 29 8.16 4.63 1.43
N LEU A 30 7.80 4.21 0.22
CA LEU A 30 6.61 3.39 0.00
C LEU A 30 6.75 2.00 0.62
N GLU A 31 7.92 1.38 0.48
CA GLU A 31 8.18 0.07 1.10
C GLU A 31 8.07 0.15 2.62
N ALA A 32 8.63 1.19 3.23
CA ALA A 32 8.53 1.39 4.68
C ALA A 32 7.07 1.54 5.13
N ALA A 33 6.26 2.28 4.36
CA ALA A 33 4.84 2.45 4.67
C ALA A 33 4.08 1.13 4.53
N MET A 34 4.33 0.37 3.47
CA MET A 34 3.69 -0.93 3.27
C MET A 34 4.09 -1.94 4.35
N ASP A 35 5.36 -1.96 4.73
CA ASP A 35 5.86 -2.83 5.80
C ASP A 35 5.20 -2.48 7.14
N ALA A 36 5.02 -1.20 7.43
CA ALA A 36 4.36 -0.76 8.65
C ALA A 36 2.89 -1.21 8.69
N VAL A 37 2.19 -1.13 7.56
CA VAL A 37 0.81 -1.62 7.46
C VAL A 37 0.75 -3.13 7.66
N ALA A 38 1.64 -3.89 7.00
CA ALA A 38 1.69 -5.35 7.13
C ALA A 38 2.06 -5.80 8.53
N ALA A 39 2.92 -5.04 9.22
CA ALA A 39 3.32 -5.35 10.60
C ALA A 39 2.16 -5.21 11.58
N ASP A 40 1.29 -4.21 11.38
CA ASP A 40 0.13 -3.98 12.25
C ASP A 40 -1.03 -3.35 11.49
N PRO A 41 -1.81 -4.15 10.73
CA PRO A 41 -2.93 -3.62 9.96
C PRO A 41 -4.00 -2.96 10.83
N GLY A 42 -4.08 -3.33 12.10
CA GLY A 42 -5.05 -2.76 13.03
C GLY A 42 -4.63 -1.43 13.65
N HIS A 43 -3.39 -1.01 13.43
CA HIS A 43 -2.88 0.20 14.07
C HIS A 43 -3.61 1.45 13.54
N ARG A 44 -4.00 2.33 14.46
CA ARG A 44 -4.80 3.51 14.11
C ARG A 44 -4.10 4.43 13.11
N THR A 45 -2.77 4.52 13.13
CA THR A 45 -2.00 5.34 12.18
C THR A 45 -2.20 4.85 10.74
N ASN A 46 -2.33 3.53 10.55
CA ASN A 46 -2.55 2.93 9.24
C ASN A 46 -4.00 3.02 8.78
N ARG A 47 -4.92 3.43 9.67
CA ARG A 47 -6.35 3.52 9.42
C ARG A 47 -6.91 4.92 9.59
N GLN A 48 -6.06 5.94 9.60
CA GLN A 48 -6.48 7.33 9.85
C GLN A 48 -7.45 7.87 8.80
N ARG A 49 -7.25 7.47 7.55
CA ARG A 49 -8.09 7.91 6.45
C ARG A 49 -8.79 6.70 5.84
N ARG A 50 -10.09 6.81 5.67
CA ARG A 50 -10.90 5.73 5.14
C ARG A 50 -11.72 6.21 3.96
N PHE A 51 -11.69 5.44 2.88
CA PHE A 51 -12.55 5.62 1.72
C PHE A 51 -13.64 4.55 1.73
N GLN A 52 -14.82 4.89 1.21
CA GLN A 52 -15.95 3.98 1.21
C GLN A 52 -16.21 3.32 -0.14
N ASP A 53 -15.67 3.88 -1.23
CA ASP A 53 -15.91 3.37 -2.57
C ASP A 53 -14.65 3.49 -3.43
N PRO A 54 -13.85 2.42 -3.52
CA PRO A 54 -13.96 1.13 -2.81
C PRO A 54 -13.61 1.26 -1.32
N PRO A 55 -14.11 0.35 -0.46
CA PRO A 55 -13.74 0.37 0.96
C PRO A 55 -12.24 0.11 1.12
N CYS A 56 -11.52 1.09 1.62
CA CYS A 56 -10.09 0.97 1.85
C CYS A 56 -9.60 2.04 2.82
N PHE A 57 -8.39 1.87 3.30
CA PHE A 57 -7.70 2.87 4.12
C PHE A 57 -6.62 3.55 3.29
N ALA A 58 -6.26 4.76 3.67
CA ALA A 58 -5.21 5.53 2.99
C ALA A 58 -4.10 5.87 3.98
N VAL A 59 -2.86 5.67 3.56
CA VAL A 59 -1.68 6.09 4.31
C VAL A 59 -0.94 7.11 3.44
N PRO A 60 -0.86 8.37 3.86
CA PRO A 60 -0.04 9.36 3.16
C PRO A 60 1.44 9.11 3.43
N VAL A 61 2.27 9.27 2.41
CA VAL A 61 3.71 9.01 2.47
C VAL A 61 4.46 10.21 1.92
N SER A 62 5.35 10.78 2.72
CA SER A 62 6.25 11.84 2.25
C SER A 62 7.44 11.21 1.55
N THR A 63 7.69 11.61 0.30
CA THR A 63 8.80 11.07 -0.50
C THR A 63 9.64 12.21 -1.08
N PRO A 64 10.87 11.91 -1.58
CA PRO A 64 11.65 12.92 -2.29
C PRO A 64 10.97 13.48 -3.55
N ASP A 65 10.00 12.74 -4.10
CA ASP A 65 9.23 13.15 -5.28
C ASP A 65 7.89 13.81 -4.91
N GLY A 66 7.70 14.20 -3.65
CA GLY A 66 6.48 14.82 -3.15
C GLY A 66 5.64 13.86 -2.32
N ASP A 67 4.41 14.24 -2.07
CA ASP A 67 3.50 13.43 -1.26
C ASP A 67 2.84 12.35 -2.11
N TRP A 68 2.92 11.12 -1.62
CA TRP A 68 2.32 9.94 -2.23
C TRP A 68 1.31 9.34 -1.29
N ILE A 69 0.53 8.38 -1.77
CA ILE A 69 -0.51 7.71 -0.99
C ILE A 69 -0.49 6.20 -1.27
N VAL A 70 -0.72 5.43 -0.21
CA VAL A 70 -0.94 3.98 -0.30
C VAL A 70 -2.40 3.73 0.08
N LEU A 71 -3.17 3.14 -0.83
CA LEU A 71 -4.52 2.69 -0.55
C LEU A 71 -4.49 1.19 -0.32
N TRP A 72 -5.04 0.75 0.81
CA TRP A 72 -5.00 -0.66 1.17
C TRP A 72 -6.29 -1.10 1.86
N ARG A 73 -6.55 -2.39 1.83
CA ARG A 73 -7.62 -3.01 2.60
C ARG A 73 -7.16 -4.32 3.21
N GLU A 74 -7.88 -4.77 4.22
CA GLU A 74 -7.66 -6.06 4.81
C GLU A 74 -8.38 -7.12 3.98
N VAL A 75 -7.73 -8.26 3.76
CA VAL A 75 -8.35 -9.42 3.12
C VAL A 75 -9.30 -10.06 4.13
N THR A 76 -10.54 -10.26 3.74
CA THR A 76 -11.58 -10.78 4.64
C THR A 76 -11.94 -12.24 4.39
N ASP A 77 -11.54 -12.81 3.24
CA ASP A 77 -11.86 -14.18 2.86
C ASP A 77 -10.60 -14.88 2.36
N ASN A 78 -10.30 -16.06 2.90
CA ASN A 78 -9.16 -16.88 2.47
C ASN A 78 -9.24 -17.31 1.01
N ARG A 79 -10.41 -17.21 0.39
CA ARG A 79 -10.64 -17.61 -1.01
C ARG A 79 -10.54 -16.46 -2.00
N GLU A 80 -10.38 -15.25 -1.50
CA GLU A 80 -10.38 -14.05 -2.36
C GLU A 80 -9.15 -13.99 -3.25
N PHE A 81 -8.00 -14.41 -2.72
CA PHE A 81 -6.72 -14.45 -3.45
C PHE A 81 -6.04 -15.79 -3.18
N ASP A 82 -5.29 -16.28 -4.16
CA ASP A 82 -4.60 -17.57 -4.06
C ASP A 82 -3.50 -17.58 -2.99
N ASP A 83 -2.81 -16.46 -2.81
CA ASP A 83 -1.63 -16.33 -1.94
C ASP A 83 -1.84 -15.46 -0.72
N LEU A 84 -3.06 -14.99 -0.47
CA LEU A 84 -3.41 -14.21 0.70
C LEU A 84 -4.52 -14.88 1.50
N SER A 85 -4.49 -14.65 2.81
CA SER A 85 -5.49 -15.17 3.75
C SER A 85 -6.20 -14.03 4.46
N ALA A 86 -7.32 -14.33 5.11
CA ALA A 86 -8.02 -13.34 5.92
C ALA A 86 -7.07 -12.73 6.96
N GLY A 87 -7.06 -11.41 7.06
CA GLY A 87 -6.15 -10.66 7.91
C GLY A 87 -4.91 -10.13 7.19
N ASP A 88 -4.63 -10.60 5.99
CA ASP A 88 -3.55 -10.07 5.18
C ASP A 88 -3.92 -8.72 4.56
N VAL A 89 -2.94 -8.04 4.01
CA VAL A 89 -3.08 -6.69 3.47
C VAL A 89 -3.04 -6.75 1.95
N PHE A 90 -3.99 -6.09 1.31
CA PHE A 90 -4.03 -5.92 -0.14
C PHE A 90 -3.92 -4.45 -0.48
N VAL A 91 -2.85 -4.07 -1.20
CA VAL A 91 -2.61 -2.70 -1.64
C VAL A 91 -3.29 -2.48 -2.98
N LEU A 92 -4.27 -1.56 -3.01
CA LEU A 92 -5.05 -1.27 -4.21
C LEU A 92 -4.35 -0.26 -5.12
N TYR A 93 -3.62 0.67 -4.53
CA TYR A 93 -3.06 1.79 -5.28
C TYR A 93 -1.82 2.36 -4.59
N LEU A 94 -0.82 2.68 -5.39
CA LEU A 94 0.36 3.45 -5.01
C LEU A 94 0.48 4.59 -6.01
N GLY A 95 0.60 5.82 -5.55
CA GLY A 95 0.77 6.92 -6.47
C GLY A 95 0.85 8.27 -5.80
N PRO A 96 1.14 9.31 -6.59
CA PRO A 96 1.17 10.67 -6.07
C PRO A 96 -0.20 11.06 -5.52
N LEU A 97 -0.17 11.78 -4.41
CA LEU A 97 -1.40 12.34 -3.84
C LEU A 97 -1.92 13.41 -4.78
N PRO A 98 -3.19 13.35 -5.21
CA PRO A 98 -3.76 14.41 -6.03
C PRO A 98 -3.75 15.72 -5.23
N GLY A 99 -3.11 16.70 -5.79
CA GLY A 99 -2.89 17.98 -5.12
C GLY A 99 -4.02 18.94 -5.28
#